data_79e128e5045f2f2b7126567b4b9a6d98
#
_entry.id   79e128e5045f2f2b7126567b4b9a6d98
#
_cell.length_a   1.000
_cell.length_b   1.000
_cell.length_c   1.000
_cell.angle_alpha   90.00
_cell.angle_beta   90.00
_cell.angle_gamma   90.00
#
_symmetry.space_group_name_H-M   'P 1'
#
loop_
_entity.id
_entity.type
_entity.pdbx_description
1 polymer ?
#
loop_
_entity_poly.entity_id
_entity_poly.type
_entity_poly.pdbx_seq_one_letter_code
_entity_poly.pdbx_strand_id
1 'polypeptide(L)'
;MLEQMGKQAKDAAFILAQLTTAEKNRALSIIAEQLEQQAPLILAENAKDIELAKQNRLSDALIDRLLLTQERLQGIANDVRHVISLADPVGKIIDGGTLDSGLKIERVRTPLGVIGTIYEARPNVTIDVASLCLKTGNSVILRGGKETQFSNKILIEVVQNALEQAGLPKFAVQAITDPNRELVMQLLKLDRYVDMIIPRGGAGLHELCKQHSTIPVIVGGVGVCHTFVEESADQNKAIFVIDNAKTQRPSTCNTLETLLVQHSIAEEFLPKLVSHLSAKNVKYHAKSTALNILKQAGANVCEVTEKELREEWGSLDLNVVVVEDIHAAIEHIRQYGTQHSESILTSSQNLARQFINQVDAAAVYVNASTRFTDGGQFGLGAEVAVSTQKLHARGPMGLEALTSYKWVCEGEYTIRK
;
A
#
# COMPACT_ATOMS: atom_id res chain seq x y z
N MET A 1 -18.67 10.12 21.40
CA MET A 1 -18.67 8.94 20.50
C MET A 1 -17.23 8.42 20.27
N LEU A 2 -16.32 9.19 19.67
CA LEU A 2 -14.97 8.70 19.34
C LEU A 2 -14.10 8.35 20.55
N GLU A 3 -14.17 9.11 21.64
CA GLU A 3 -13.51 8.78 22.90
C GLU A 3 -13.91 7.39 23.43
N GLN A 4 -15.20 7.06 23.35
CA GLN A 4 -15.68 5.75 23.77
C GLN A 4 -15.21 4.65 22.84
N MET A 5 -15.25 4.88 21.52
CA MET A 5 -14.71 3.95 20.51
C MET A 5 -13.22 3.71 20.76
N GLY A 6 -12.44 4.77 20.98
CA GLY A 6 -11.02 4.69 21.28
C GLY A 6 -10.74 3.86 22.53
N LYS A 7 -11.49 4.11 23.62
CA LYS A 7 -11.36 3.31 24.85
C LYS A 7 -11.67 1.84 24.60
N GLN A 8 -12.79 1.53 23.95
CA GLN A 8 -13.18 0.16 23.64
C GLN A 8 -12.15 -0.55 22.74
N ALA A 9 -11.57 0.17 21.75
CA ALA A 9 -10.49 -0.35 20.91
C ALA A 9 -9.23 -0.66 21.72
N LYS A 10 -8.86 0.23 22.66
CA LYS A 10 -7.68 0.04 23.52
C LYS A 10 -7.86 -1.16 24.45
N ASP A 11 -9.03 -1.29 25.07
CA ASP A 11 -9.39 -2.44 25.92
C ASP A 11 -9.37 -3.75 25.11
N ALA A 12 -9.88 -3.74 23.89
CA ALA A 12 -9.85 -4.89 22.98
C ALA A 12 -8.41 -5.24 22.56
N ALA A 13 -7.57 -4.25 22.21
CA ALA A 13 -6.18 -4.46 21.85
C ALA A 13 -5.37 -5.14 22.96
N PHE A 14 -5.65 -4.79 24.23
CA PHE A 14 -5.03 -5.45 25.37
C PHE A 14 -5.34 -6.95 25.41
N ILE A 15 -6.57 -7.35 25.09
CA ILE A 15 -6.98 -8.76 25.03
C ILE A 15 -6.35 -9.44 23.81
N LEU A 16 -6.42 -8.80 22.62
CA LEU A 16 -5.88 -9.36 21.37
C LEU A 16 -4.36 -9.63 21.45
N ALA A 17 -3.63 -8.78 22.15
CA ALA A 17 -2.17 -8.92 22.31
C ALA A 17 -1.75 -10.18 23.08
N GLN A 18 -2.69 -10.83 23.79
CA GLN A 18 -2.45 -12.03 24.59
C GLN A 18 -2.87 -13.32 23.89
N LEU A 19 -3.55 -13.20 22.72
CA LEU A 19 -4.06 -14.36 22.00
C LEU A 19 -2.93 -15.15 21.35
N THR A 20 -3.10 -16.45 21.38
CA THR A 20 -2.30 -17.38 20.59
C THR A 20 -2.61 -17.25 19.10
N THR A 21 -1.67 -17.69 18.24
CA THR A 21 -1.90 -17.77 16.79
C THR A 21 -3.14 -18.61 16.46
N ALA A 22 -3.39 -19.69 17.20
CA ALA A 22 -4.55 -20.57 16.98
C ALA A 22 -5.87 -19.84 17.23
N GLU A 23 -5.96 -19.05 18.30
CA GLU A 23 -7.17 -18.26 18.62
C GLU A 23 -7.43 -17.18 17.58
N LYS A 24 -6.39 -16.45 17.14
CA LYS A 24 -6.47 -15.47 16.07
C LYS A 24 -6.92 -16.12 14.75
N ASN A 25 -6.33 -17.24 14.37
CA ASN A 25 -6.69 -17.99 13.17
C ASN A 25 -8.13 -18.52 13.22
N ARG A 26 -8.60 -18.97 14.38
CA ARG A 26 -10.00 -19.41 14.57
C ARG A 26 -10.96 -18.25 14.32
N ALA A 27 -10.69 -17.07 14.86
CA ALA A 27 -11.53 -15.89 14.63
C ALA A 27 -11.59 -15.51 13.14
N LEU A 28 -10.43 -15.52 12.45
CA LEU A 28 -10.35 -15.26 11.02
C LEU A 28 -11.10 -16.31 10.18
N SER A 29 -11.06 -17.60 10.57
CA SER A 29 -11.84 -18.65 9.89
C SER A 29 -13.35 -18.37 9.98
N ILE A 30 -13.83 -18.02 11.18
CA ILE A 30 -15.24 -17.68 11.39
C ILE A 30 -15.62 -16.44 10.56
N ILE A 31 -14.74 -15.42 10.47
CA ILE A 31 -14.98 -14.24 9.62
C ILE A 31 -15.14 -14.65 8.16
N ALA A 32 -14.24 -15.49 7.62
CA ALA A 32 -14.34 -15.96 6.24
C ALA A 32 -15.65 -16.74 5.98
N GLU A 33 -16.05 -17.63 6.90
CA GLU A 33 -17.29 -18.38 6.84
C GLU A 33 -18.53 -17.46 6.89
N GLN A 34 -18.53 -16.46 7.79
CA GLN A 34 -19.64 -15.51 7.94
C GLN A 34 -19.77 -14.60 6.70
N LEU A 35 -18.66 -14.19 6.05
CA LEU A 35 -18.69 -13.45 4.78
C LEU A 35 -19.43 -14.23 3.69
N GLU A 36 -19.19 -15.54 3.60
CA GLU A 36 -19.85 -16.41 2.63
C GLU A 36 -21.33 -16.65 2.99
N GLN A 37 -21.62 -16.94 4.26
CA GLN A 37 -22.99 -17.22 4.73
C GLN A 37 -23.89 -15.98 4.65
N GLN A 38 -23.36 -14.80 4.90
CA GLN A 38 -24.09 -13.54 4.87
C GLN A 38 -24.01 -12.83 3.50
N ALA A 39 -23.48 -13.50 2.47
CA ALA A 39 -23.31 -12.91 1.15
C ALA A 39 -24.58 -12.25 0.60
N PRO A 40 -25.80 -12.86 0.68
CA PRO A 40 -27.00 -12.22 0.17
C PRO A 40 -27.30 -10.88 0.85
N LEU A 41 -27.08 -10.77 2.15
CA LEU A 41 -27.28 -9.54 2.92
C LEU A 41 -26.25 -8.47 2.55
N ILE A 42 -24.96 -8.87 2.47
CA ILE A 42 -23.86 -7.98 2.08
C ILE A 42 -24.10 -7.40 0.69
N LEU A 43 -24.49 -8.23 -0.28
CA LEU A 43 -24.74 -7.80 -1.66
C LEU A 43 -25.97 -6.88 -1.75
N ALA A 44 -27.02 -7.12 -0.95
CA ALA A 44 -28.19 -6.25 -0.90
C ALA A 44 -27.84 -4.85 -0.34
N GLU A 45 -26.98 -4.76 0.68
CA GLU A 45 -26.52 -3.47 1.20
C GLU A 45 -25.55 -2.77 0.20
N ASN A 46 -24.68 -3.53 -0.46
CA ASN A 46 -23.79 -2.98 -1.51
C ASN A 46 -24.60 -2.40 -2.69
N ALA A 47 -25.70 -3.03 -3.07
CA ALA A 47 -26.58 -2.53 -4.14
C ALA A 47 -27.07 -1.11 -3.85
N LYS A 48 -27.29 -0.73 -2.59
CA LYS A 48 -27.70 0.63 -2.18
C LYS A 48 -26.58 1.65 -2.45
N ASP A 49 -25.31 1.29 -2.13
CA ASP A 49 -24.16 2.13 -2.43
C ASP A 49 -24.00 2.33 -3.94
N ILE A 50 -24.19 1.27 -4.75
CA ILE A 50 -24.11 1.32 -6.21
C ILE A 50 -25.22 2.20 -6.80
N GLU A 51 -26.44 2.09 -6.27
CA GLU A 51 -27.55 2.93 -6.73
C GLU A 51 -27.29 4.43 -6.44
N LEU A 52 -26.84 4.75 -5.23
CA LEU A 52 -26.46 6.12 -4.87
C LEU A 52 -25.27 6.62 -5.71
N ALA A 53 -24.30 5.79 -6.00
CA ALA A 53 -23.17 6.14 -6.85
C ALA A 53 -23.62 6.53 -8.27
N LYS A 54 -24.56 5.77 -8.85
CA LYS A 54 -25.17 6.08 -10.16
C LYS A 54 -25.97 7.38 -10.12
N GLN A 55 -26.81 7.58 -9.09
CA GLN A 55 -27.58 8.81 -8.89
C GLN A 55 -26.67 10.04 -8.77
N ASN A 56 -25.52 9.90 -8.08
CA ASN A 56 -24.51 10.94 -7.93
C ASN A 56 -23.57 11.07 -9.16
N ARG A 57 -23.81 10.31 -10.24
CA ARG A 57 -23.03 10.33 -11.49
C ARG A 57 -21.53 10.09 -11.29
N LEU A 58 -21.19 9.18 -10.41
CA LEU A 58 -19.79 8.74 -10.27
C LEU A 58 -19.33 8.05 -11.57
N SER A 59 -18.03 8.11 -11.86
CA SER A 59 -17.47 7.44 -13.04
C SER A 59 -17.64 5.94 -12.97
N ASP A 60 -17.70 5.26 -14.12
CA ASP A 60 -17.81 3.81 -14.23
C ASP A 60 -16.66 3.10 -13.49
N ALA A 61 -15.46 3.68 -13.53
CA ALA A 61 -14.29 3.18 -12.81
C ALA A 61 -14.47 3.23 -11.28
N LEU A 62 -15.13 4.26 -10.76
CA LEU A 62 -15.45 4.35 -9.32
C LEU A 62 -16.56 3.37 -8.95
N ILE A 63 -17.60 3.25 -9.79
CA ILE A 63 -18.70 2.28 -9.59
C ILE A 63 -18.15 0.86 -9.57
N ASP A 64 -17.24 0.52 -10.48
CA ASP A 64 -16.59 -0.81 -10.47
C ASP A 64 -15.78 -1.07 -9.20
N ARG A 65 -15.11 -0.06 -8.65
CA ARG A 65 -14.39 -0.18 -7.36
C ARG A 65 -15.31 -0.40 -6.16
N LEU A 66 -16.53 0.14 -6.22
CA LEU A 66 -17.55 -0.02 -5.16
C LEU A 66 -18.25 -1.36 -5.22
N LEU A 67 -18.37 -1.93 -6.42
CA LEU A 67 -19.18 -3.10 -6.70
C LEU A 67 -18.64 -4.36 -5.99
N LEU A 68 -19.48 -4.99 -5.18
CA LEU A 68 -19.30 -6.35 -4.71
C LEU A 68 -20.18 -7.29 -5.53
N THR A 69 -19.61 -8.42 -5.95
CA THR A 69 -20.33 -9.56 -6.55
C THR A 69 -20.10 -10.77 -5.67
N GLN A 70 -20.89 -11.83 -5.90
CA GLN A 70 -20.67 -13.10 -5.20
C GLN A 70 -19.23 -13.61 -5.36
N GLU A 71 -18.68 -13.47 -6.56
CA GLU A 71 -17.29 -13.87 -6.87
C GLU A 71 -16.27 -12.99 -6.12
N ARG A 72 -16.45 -11.67 -6.14
CA ARG A 72 -15.57 -10.74 -5.41
C ARG A 72 -15.61 -11.00 -3.91
N LEU A 73 -16.80 -11.27 -3.36
CA LEU A 73 -16.95 -11.58 -1.94
C LEU A 73 -16.30 -12.90 -1.56
N GLN A 74 -16.42 -13.92 -2.43
CA GLN A 74 -15.69 -15.18 -2.28
C GLN A 74 -14.17 -14.95 -2.33
N GLY A 75 -13.71 -14.07 -3.20
CA GLY A 75 -12.30 -13.63 -3.25
C GLY A 75 -11.85 -13.05 -1.92
N ILE A 76 -12.63 -12.12 -1.34
CA ILE A 76 -12.34 -11.52 -0.02
C ILE A 76 -12.25 -12.60 1.09
N ALA A 77 -13.18 -13.56 1.11
CA ALA A 77 -13.14 -14.65 2.07
C ALA A 77 -11.88 -15.53 1.90
N ASN A 78 -11.46 -15.77 0.66
CA ASN A 78 -10.23 -16.49 0.37
C ASN A 78 -8.97 -15.70 0.78
N ASP A 79 -8.97 -14.37 0.63
CA ASP A 79 -7.89 -13.51 1.11
C ASP A 79 -7.76 -13.57 2.64
N VAL A 80 -8.88 -13.61 3.38
CA VAL A 80 -8.87 -13.86 4.85
C VAL A 80 -8.25 -15.23 5.16
N ARG A 81 -8.61 -16.29 4.42
CA ARG A 81 -8.01 -17.64 4.60
C ARG A 81 -6.51 -17.63 4.25
N HIS A 82 -6.12 -16.83 3.26
CA HIS A 82 -4.70 -16.67 2.96
C HIS A 82 -3.97 -16.01 4.13
N VAL A 83 -4.52 -14.97 4.76
CA VAL A 83 -3.94 -14.35 5.97
C VAL A 83 -3.78 -15.35 7.11
N ILE A 84 -4.72 -16.31 7.27
CA ILE A 84 -4.59 -17.40 8.26
C ILE A 84 -3.31 -18.20 8.02
N SER A 85 -2.96 -18.50 6.77
CA SER A 85 -1.78 -19.29 6.40
C SER A 85 -0.45 -18.60 6.64
N LEU A 86 -0.44 -17.27 6.77
CA LEU A 86 0.78 -16.50 6.99
C LEU A 86 1.32 -16.69 8.41
N ALA A 87 2.64 -16.64 8.53
CA ALA A 87 3.31 -16.72 9.83
C ALA A 87 2.94 -15.51 10.70
N ASP A 88 2.56 -15.79 11.95
CA ASP A 88 2.29 -14.76 12.95
C ASP A 88 3.62 -14.14 13.43
N PRO A 89 3.83 -12.84 13.29
CA PRO A 89 5.06 -12.20 13.74
C PRO A 89 5.09 -11.94 15.26
N VAL A 90 3.96 -11.95 15.95
CA VAL A 90 3.88 -11.61 17.38
C VAL A 90 4.56 -12.68 18.23
N GLY A 91 5.39 -12.26 19.17
CA GLY A 91 6.18 -13.15 20.02
C GLY A 91 7.51 -13.60 19.40
N LYS A 92 7.79 -13.28 18.13
CA LYS A 92 9.06 -13.60 17.49
C LYS A 92 10.21 -12.83 18.14
N ILE A 93 11.26 -13.52 18.54
CA ILE A 93 12.50 -12.89 19.00
C ILE A 93 13.25 -12.36 17.77
N ILE A 94 13.56 -11.06 17.77
CA ILE A 94 14.27 -10.39 16.68
C ILE A 94 15.78 -10.60 16.85
N ASP A 95 16.27 -10.31 18.04
CA ASP A 95 17.64 -10.50 18.48
C ASP A 95 17.71 -10.49 20.01
N GLY A 96 18.89 -10.77 20.54
CA GLY A 96 19.14 -10.77 21.97
C GLY A 96 20.48 -11.41 22.33
N GLY A 97 20.76 -11.49 23.62
CA GLY A 97 21.99 -12.10 24.14
C GLY A 97 22.11 -11.89 25.64
N THR A 98 23.22 -12.41 26.20
CA THR A 98 23.58 -12.23 27.61
C THR A 98 24.67 -11.17 27.72
N LEU A 99 24.43 -10.14 28.50
CA LEU A 99 25.39 -9.06 28.78
C LEU A 99 26.46 -9.53 29.79
N ASP A 100 27.60 -8.83 29.87
CA ASP A 100 28.68 -9.10 30.84
C ASP A 100 28.20 -9.06 32.31
N SER A 101 27.12 -8.33 32.58
CA SER A 101 26.45 -8.30 33.89
C SER A 101 25.67 -9.58 34.23
N GLY A 102 25.56 -10.52 33.31
CA GLY A 102 24.68 -11.68 33.42
C GLY A 102 23.23 -11.46 33.08
N LEU A 103 22.85 -10.22 32.75
CA LEU A 103 21.46 -9.90 32.32
C LEU A 103 21.22 -10.44 30.91
N LYS A 104 20.21 -11.30 30.74
CA LYS A 104 19.72 -11.75 29.45
C LYS A 104 18.76 -10.71 28.91
N ILE A 105 18.94 -10.29 27.64
CA ILE A 105 18.06 -9.33 26.96
C ILE A 105 17.58 -9.92 25.64
N GLU A 106 16.32 -9.70 25.30
CA GLU A 106 15.72 -10.10 24.03
C GLU A 106 14.81 -8.98 23.51
N ARG A 107 14.82 -8.75 22.18
CA ARG A 107 13.78 -7.94 21.52
C ARG A 107 12.69 -8.87 21.00
N VAL A 108 11.50 -8.71 21.52
CA VAL A 108 10.36 -9.57 21.19
C VAL A 108 9.30 -8.74 20.47
N ARG A 109 8.81 -9.20 19.32
CA ARG A 109 7.76 -8.52 18.56
C ARG A 109 6.46 -8.48 19.35
N THR A 110 5.82 -7.31 19.32
CA THR A 110 4.51 -7.05 19.95
C THR A 110 3.58 -6.36 18.97
N PRO A 111 2.25 -6.48 19.11
CA PRO A 111 1.31 -5.64 18.36
C PRO A 111 1.61 -4.16 18.53
N LEU A 112 1.23 -3.34 17.54
CA LEU A 112 1.24 -1.87 17.66
C LEU A 112 0.23 -1.38 18.69
N GLY A 113 -0.96 -1.99 18.71
CA GLY A 113 -2.06 -1.62 19.59
C GLY A 113 -3.33 -1.30 18.83
N VAL A 114 -3.71 -0.03 18.74
CA VAL A 114 -4.91 0.43 18.02
C VAL A 114 -4.50 1.12 16.72
N ILE A 115 -5.01 0.65 15.59
CA ILE A 115 -4.74 1.22 14.28
C ILE A 115 -5.96 1.99 13.81
N GLY A 116 -5.78 3.24 13.38
CA GLY A 116 -6.79 4.02 12.67
C GLY A 116 -6.55 3.90 11.17
N THR A 117 -7.54 3.48 10.38
CA THR A 117 -7.42 3.43 8.93
C THR A 117 -8.48 4.28 8.27
N ILE A 118 -8.05 5.22 7.43
CA ILE A 118 -8.93 6.11 6.66
C ILE A 118 -8.77 5.72 5.19
N TYR A 119 -9.86 5.34 4.50
CA TYR A 119 -9.81 4.84 3.14
C TYR A 119 -10.97 5.32 2.27
N GLU A 120 -10.75 5.31 0.96
CA GLU A 120 -11.69 5.77 -0.06
C GLU A 120 -12.32 4.58 -0.79
N ALA A 121 -13.56 4.72 -1.21
CA ALA A 121 -14.30 3.96 -2.24
C ALA A 121 -13.90 2.49 -2.53
N ARG A 122 -13.61 1.68 -1.48
CA ARG A 122 -13.20 0.26 -1.63
C ARG A 122 -13.73 -0.58 -0.46
N PRO A 123 -14.91 -1.23 -0.58
CA PRO A 123 -15.47 -2.03 0.51
C PRO A 123 -14.56 -3.18 0.99
N ASN A 124 -13.80 -3.81 0.08
CA ASN A 124 -12.87 -4.90 0.42
C ASN A 124 -11.81 -4.47 1.44
N VAL A 125 -11.36 -3.21 1.41
CA VAL A 125 -10.34 -2.69 2.36
C VAL A 125 -10.79 -2.84 3.82
N THR A 126 -12.11 -2.79 4.08
CA THR A 126 -12.68 -3.04 5.41
C THR A 126 -12.23 -4.39 5.96
N ILE A 127 -12.33 -5.44 5.15
CA ILE A 127 -11.99 -6.81 5.56
C ILE A 127 -10.48 -7.05 5.50
N ASP A 128 -9.81 -6.53 4.48
CA ASP A 128 -8.36 -6.68 4.30
C ASP A 128 -7.61 -6.13 5.52
N VAL A 129 -7.93 -4.89 5.92
CA VAL A 129 -7.29 -4.25 7.08
C VAL A 129 -7.69 -4.93 8.39
N ALA A 130 -8.97 -5.28 8.56
CA ALA A 130 -9.44 -5.95 9.77
C ALA A 130 -8.72 -7.30 9.97
N SER A 131 -8.60 -8.12 8.92
CA SER A 131 -7.94 -9.43 9.00
C SER A 131 -6.45 -9.32 9.32
N LEU A 132 -5.74 -8.38 8.71
CA LEU A 132 -4.31 -8.14 8.99
C LEU A 132 -4.09 -7.62 10.41
N CYS A 133 -4.95 -6.71 10.89
CA CYS A 133 -4.90 -6.22 12.27
C CYS A 133 -5.17 -7.33 13.28
N LEU A 134 -6.21 -8.13 13.10
CA LEU A 134 -6.55 -9.24 13.98
C LEU A 134 -5.44 -10.31 13.99
N LYS A 135 -4.86 -10.65 12.83
CA LYS A 135 -3.74 -11.59 12.73
C LYS A 135 -2.54 -11.15 13.54
N THR A 136 -2.31 -9.86 13.63
CA THR A 136 -1.18 -9.26 14.36
C THR A 136 -1.53 -8.79 15.77
N GLY A 137 -2.73 -9.14 16.28
CA GLY A 137 -3.16 -8.80 17.63
C GLY A 137 -3.48 -7.32 17.85
N ASN A 138 -3.76 -6.58 16.78
CA ASN A 138 -4.16 -5.17 16.84
C ASN A 138 -5.68 -5.05 16.78
N SER A 139 -6.22 -4.04 17.46
CA SER A 139 -7.57 -3.53 17.18
C SER A 139 -7.52 -2.45 16.10
N VAL A 140 -8.68 -2.19 15.47
CA VAL A 140 -8.74 -1.20 14.38
C VAL A 140 -10.02 -0.36 14.44
N ILE A 141 -9.84 0.96 14.18
CA ILE A 141 -10.93 1.90 13.94
C ILE A 141 -10.87 2.30 12.45
N LEU A 142 -11.90 1.95 11.72
CA LEU A 142 -12.01 2.13 10.28
C LEU A 142 -12.85 3.37 9.96
N ARG A 143 -12.43 4.14 8.95
CA ARG A 143 -13.17 5.27 8.40
C ARG A 143 -13.17 5.20 6.87
N GLY A 144 -14.19 4.58 6.31
CA GLY A 144 -14.41 4.50 4.86
C GLY A 144 -15.01 5.77 4.25
N GLY A 145 -14.94 5.91 2.93
CA GLY A 145 -15.62 6.95 2.19
C GLY A 145 -17.14 6.88 2.33
N LYS A 146 -17.83 8.00 2.11
CA LYS A 146 -19.30 8.05 2.14
C LYS A 146 -19.96 7.17 1.07
N GLU A 147 -19.22 6.86 0.01
CA GLU A 147 -19.64 6.06 -1.14
C GLU A 147 -19.79 4.57 -0.79
N THR A 148 -19.25 4.13 0.35
CA THR A 148 -19.27 2.73 0.84
C THR A 148 -20.02 2.57 2.15
N GLN A 149 -20.92 3.49 2.47
CA GLN A 149 -21.54 3.59 3.80
C GLN A 149 -22.30 2.32 4.18
N PHE A 150 -23.14 1.81 3.29
CA PHE A 150 -23.96 0.62 3.56
C PHE A 150 -23.14 -0.66 3.57
N SER A 151 -22.24 -0.80 2.58
CA SER A 151 -21.34 -1.95 2.50
C SER A 151 -20.42 -2.04 3.72
N ASN A 152 -19.81 -0.93 4.13
CA ASN A 152 -18.91 -0.94 5.29
C ASN A 152 -19.67 -1.27 6.57
N LYS A 153 -20.88 -0.74 6.74
CA LYS A 153 -21.69 -1.03 7.93
C LYS A 153 -21.96 -2.53 8.07
N ILE A 154 -22.48 -3.16 7.02
CA ILE A 154 -22.80 -4.60 7.08
C ILE A 154 -21.54 -5.47 7.22
N LEU A 155 -20.42 -5.12 6.54
CA LEU A 155 -19.17 -5.85 6.67
C LEU A 155 -18.63 -5.81 8.11
N ILE A 156 -18.71 -4.65 8.78
CA ILE A 156 -18.32 -4.52 10.19
C ILE A 156 -19.25 -5.33 11.11
N GLU A 157 -20.56 -5.31 10.89
CA GLU A 157 -21.51 -6.12 11.65
C GLU A 157 -21.20 -7.61 11.52
N VAL A 158 -20.88 -8.08 10.31
CA VAL A 158 -20.47 -9.48 10.08
C VAL A 158 -19.18 -9.82 10.84
N VAL A 159 -18.16 -8.95 10.79
CA VAL A 159 -16.90 -9.16 11.51
C VAL A 159 -17.13 -9.16 13.03
N GLN A 160 -17.91 -8.22 13.55
CA GLN A 160 -18.19 -8.13 14.98
C GLN A 160 -18.96 -9.36 15.51
N ASN A 161 -19.94 -9.86 14.75
CA ASN A 161 -20.66 -11.08 15.08
C ASN A 161 -19.74 -12.31 15.07
N ALA A 162 -18.82 -12.39 14.10
CA ALA A 162 -17.82 -13.45 14.04
C ALA A 162 -16.85 -13.41 15.24
N LEU A 163 -16.44 -12.21 15.67
CA LEU A 163 -15.60 -12.03 16.86
C LEU A 163 -16.34 -12.47 18.13
N GLU A 164 -17.60 -12.10 18.32
CA GLU A 164 -18.43 -12.57 19.46
C GLU A 164 -18.60 -14.11 19.44
N GLN A 165 -18.80 -14.70 18.25
CA GLN A 165 -18.87 -16.16 18.09
C GLN A 165 -17.52 -16.84 18.42
N ALA A 166 -16.39 -16.16 18.15
CA ALA A 166 -15.08 -16.64 18.55
C ALA A 166 -14.77 -16.47 20.05
N GLY A 167 -15.62 -15.77 20.80
CA GLY A 167 -15.40 -15.41 22.21
C GLY A 167 -14.45 -14.21 22.38
N LEU A 168 -14.29 -13.39 21.34
CA LEU A 168 -13.41 -12.24 21.33
C LEU A 168 -14.19 -10.91 21.43
N PRO A 169 -13.54 -9.82 21.87
CA PRO A 169 -14.21 -8.53 21.99
C PRO A 169 -14.62 -8.00 20.61
N LYS A 170 -15.92 -7.78 20.41
CA LYS A 170 -16.46 -7.26 19.15
C LYS A 170 -15.89 -5.89 18.75
N PHE A 171 -15.55 -5.07 19.74
CA PHE A 171 -14.99 -3.75 19.53
C PHE A 171 -13.49 -3.75 19.14
N ALA A 172 -12.91 -4.93 18.92
CA ALA A 172 -11.62 -5.06 18.27
C ALA A 172 -11.62 -4.51 16.84
N VAL A 173 -12.77 -4.54 16.16
CA VAL A 173 -12.97 -3.94 14.84
C VAL A 173 -14.18 -3.02 14.90
N GLN A 174 -13.97 -1.74 14.67
CA GLN A 174 -14.99 -0.71 14.70
C GLN A 174 -14.93 0.16 13.45
N ALA A 175 -16.06 0.77 13.08
CA ALA A 175 -16.09 1.75 12.00
C ALA A 175 -16.82 3.03 12.42
N ILE A 176 -16.31 4.16 11.94
CA ILE A 176 -17.00 5.44 11.97
C ILE A 176 -17.91 5.49 10.74
N THR A 177 -19.21 5.22 10.97
CA THR A 177 -20.21 5.12 9.88
C THR A 177 -20.83 6.48 9.51
N ASP A 178 -20.74 7.47 10.38
CA ASP A 178 -21.19 8.84 10.10
C ASP A 178 -20.27 9.50 9.03
N PRO A 179 -20.81 9.99 7.91
CA PRO A 179 -20.03 10.58 6.83
C PRO A 179 -19.43 11.97 7.15
N ASN A 180 -19.71 12.54 8.33
CA ASN A 180 -19.20 13.85 8.72
C ASN A 180 -17.65 13.86 8.70
N ARG A 181 -17.09 14.81 7.93
CA ARG A 181 -15.62 14.97 7.80
C ARG A 181 -14.94 15.43 9.09
N GLU A 182 -15.64 16.10 9.98
CA GLU A 182 -15.10 16.50 11.28
C GLU A 182 -14.66 15.29 12.12
N LEU A 183 -15.33 14.14 11.96
CA LEU A 183 -14.95 12.91 12.64
C LEU A 183 -13.60 12.36 12.18
N VAL A 184 -13.21 12.63 10.93
CA VAL A 184 -11.84 12.34 10.46
C VAL A 184 -10.83 13.19 11.23
N MET A 185 -11.10 14.49 11.38
CA MET A 185 -10.21 15.39 12.12
C MET A 185 -10.10 15.02 13.60
N GLN A 186 -11.21 14.55 14.19
CA GLN A 186 -11.22 14.06 15.57
C GLN A 186 -10.45 12.74 15.70
N LEU A 187 -10.60 11.81 14.74
CA LEU A 187 -9.84 10.56 14.73
C LEU A 187 -8.34 10.82 14.68
N LEU A 188 -7.90 11.78 13.84
CA LEU A 188 -6.49 12.17 13.70
C LEU A 188 -5.89 12.79 14.98
N LYS A 189 -6.72 13.16 15.96
CA LYS A 189 -6.33 13.73 17.25
C LYS A 189 -6.54 12.78 18.43
N LEU A 190 -6.93 11.53 18.17
CA LEU A 190 -7.29 10.54 19.18
C LEU A 190 -6.05 9.79 19.72
N ASP A 191 -4.92 10.49 19.88
CA ASP A 191 -3.60 9.97 20.22
C ASP A 191 -3.52 9.26 21.57
N ARG A 192 -4.45 9.56 22.47
CA ARG A 192 -4.59 8.83 23.74
C ARG A 192 -4.93 7.35 23.54
N TYR A 193 -5.58 6.99 22.44
CA TYR A 193 -6.12 5.66 22.21
C TYR A 193 -5.56 4.99 20.95
N VAL A 194 -5.31 5.76 19.89
CA VAL A 194 -4.85 5.26 18.59
C VAL A 194 -3.35 5.40 18.49
N ASP A 195 -2.67 4.33 18.13
CA ASP A 195 -1.21 4.23 18.12
C ASP A 195 -0.63 4.55 16.74
N MET A 196 -1.41 4.36 15.64
CA MET A 196 -0.96 4.61 14.26
C MET A 196 -2.14 4.91 13.34
N ILE A 197 -1.94 5.82 12.38
CA ILE A 197 -2.88 6.08 11.28
C ILE A 197 -2.31 5.56 9.96
N ILE A 198 -3.14 4.83 9.21
CA ILE A 198 -2.82 4.31 7.87
C ILE A 198 -3.85 4.85 6.87
N PRO A 199 -3.54 5.92 6.12
CA PRO A 199 -4.39 6.39 5.04
C PRO A 199 -4.29 5.48 3.82
N ARG A 200 -5.44 5.21 3.16
CA ARG A 200 -5.58 4.39 1.95
C ARG A 200 -6.41 5.14 0.91
N GLY A 201 -5.78 6.03 0.19
CA GLY A 201 -6.44 6.89 -0.81
C GLY A 201 -5.43 7.71 -1.60
N GLY A 202 -5.90 8.74 -2.28
CA GLY A 202 -5.07 9.63 -3.08
C GLY A 202 -4.18 10.57 -2.25
N ALA A 203 -3.31 11.32 -2.95
CA ALA A 203 -2.35 12.25 -2.37
C ALA A 203 -2.97 13.23 -1.36
N GLY A 204 -4.17 13.73 -1.65
CA GLY A 204 -4.88 14.68 -0.78
C GLY A 204 -5.22 14.10 0.59
N LEU A 205 -5.58 12.80 0.68
CA LEU A 205 -5.84 12.13 1.95
C LEU A 205 -4.55 11.96 2.76
N HIS A 206 -3.46 11.55 2.12
CA HIS A 206 -2.17 11.41 2.78
C HIS A 206 -1.67 12.74 3.33
N GLU A 207 -1.77 13.82 2.56
CA GLU A 207 -1.38 15.16 2.98
C GLU A 207 -2.26 15.68 4.14
N LEU A 208 -3.57 15.48 4.08
CA LEU A 208 -4.49 15.83 5.17
C LEU A 208 -4.10 15.11 6.47
N CYS A 209 -3.85 13.80 6.40
CA CYS A 209 -3.44 13.04 7.57
C CYS A 209 -2.09 13.53 8.13
N LYS A 210 -1.11 13.77 7.25
CA LYS A 210 0.22 14.26 7.62
C LYS A 210 0.19 15.62 8.30
N GLN A 211 -0.64 16.55 7.80
CA GLN A 211 -0.72 17.91 8.33
C GLN A 211 -1.49 18.01 9.65
N HIS A 212 -2.48 17.14 9.86
CA HIS A 212 -3.42 17.32 10.95
C HIS A 212 -3.35 16.27 12.05
N SER A 213 -2.65 15.14 11.83
CA SER A 213 -2.56 14.09 12.85
C SER A 213 -1.58 14.43 13.96
N THR A 214 -1.98 14.15 15.20
CA THR A 214 -1.06 14.06 16.37
C THR A 214 -0.56 12.63 16.58
N ILE A 215 -1.12 11.68 15.83
CA ILE A 215 -0.76 10.24 15.86
C ILE A 215 0.25 9.99 14.73
N PRO A 216 1.23 9.11 14.89
CA PRO A 216 2.11 8.68 13.80
C PRO A 216 1.31 8.23 12.57
N VAL A 217 1.63 8.76 11.39
CA VAL A 217 0.96 8.45 10.12
C VAL A 217 1.90 7.68 9.21
N ILE A 218 1.42 6.61 8.60
CA ILE A 218 2.14 5.96 7.50
C ILE A 218 1.89 6.76 6.23
N VAL A 219 2.95 7.36 5.69
CA VAL A 219 2.91 8.12 4.44
C VAL A 219 3.37 7.23 3.30
N GLY A 220 2.59 7.19 2.23
CA GLY A 220 2.87 6.40 1.04
C GLY A 220 1.73 6.47 0.05
N GLY A 221 1.67 5.55 -0.89
CA GLY A 221 0.53 5.40 -1.79
C GLY A 221 0.51 6.33 -3.00
N VAL A 222 1.44 7.27 -3.14
CA VAL A 222 1.64 8.07 -4.36
C VAL A 222 2.95 7.63 -5.00
N GLY A 223 2.89 7.10 -6.21
CA GLY A 223 4.05 6.56 -6.92
C GLY A 223 4.34 7.28 -8.22
N VAL A 224 5.23 8.26 -8.22
CA VAL A 224 5.88 8.73 -9.46
C VAL A 224 7.12 7.88 -9.67
N CYS A 225 6.92 6.70 -10.26
CA CYS A 225 7.96 5.70 -10.45
C CYS A 225 8.72 5.92 -11.77
N HIS A 226 10.02 5.66 -11.77
CA HIS A 226 10.87 5.82 -12.95
C HIS A 226 11.49 4.49 -13.41
N THR A 227 11.73 4.40 -14.70
CA THR A 227 12.62 3.40 -15.28
C THR A 227 13.64 4.10 -16.17
N PHE A 228 14.92 3.90 -15.89
CA PHE A 228 16.02 4.40 -16.69
C PHE A 228 16.55 3.30 -17.60
N VAL A 229 16.56 3.55 -18.92
CA VAL A 229 17.17 2.69 -19.93
C VAL A 229 18.55 3.25 -20.27
N GLU A 230 19.58 2.56 -19.81
CA GLU A 230 20.99 2.90 -20.04
C GLU A 230 21.47 2.27 -21.35
N GLU A 231 22.49 2.82 -21.98
CA GLU A 231 22.93 2.46 -23.33
C GLU A 231 23.30 0.99 -23.52
N SER A 232 23.79 0.32 -22.48
CA SER A 232 24.15 -1.11 -22.56
C SER A 232 22.96 -2.05 -22.36
N ALA A 233 21.76 -1.53 -22.13
CA ALA A 233 20.56 -2.33 -21.94
C ALA A 233 20.23 -3.17 -23.18
N ASP A 234 19.78 -4.42 -22.97
CA ASP A 234 19.14 -5.18 -24.02
C ASP A 234 17.79 -4.51 -24.37
N GLN A 235 17.78 -3.72 -25.45
CA GLN A 235 16.65 -2.91 -25.85
C GLN A 235 15.36 -3.75 -26.06
N ASN A 236 15.47 -4.97 -26.57
CA ASN A 236 14.30 -5.82 -26.80
C ASN A 236 13.68 -6.25 -25.47
N LYS A 237 14.48 -6.67 -24.50
CA LYS A 237 13.97 -7.02 -23.15
C LYS A 237 13.47 -5.79 -22.39
N ALA A 238 14.14 -4.65 -22.55
CA ALA A 238 13.73 -3.39 -21.93
C ALA A 238 12.30 -2.99 -22.32
N ILE A 239 11.94 -3.15 -23.60
CA ILE A 239 10.58 -2.88 -24.09
C ILE A 239 9.52 -3.69 -23.34
N PHE A 240 9.75 -4.99 -23.09
CA PHE A 240 8.80 -5.83 -22.34
C PHE A 240 8.70 -5.42 -20.86
N VAL A 241 9.81 -5.00 -20.24
CA VAL A 241 9.80 -4.48 -18.87
C VAL A 241 8.98 -3.20 -18.78
N ILE A 242 9.17 -2.27 -19.71
CA ILE A 242 8.43 -1.00 -19.77
C ILE A 242 6.95 -1.24 -20.07
N ASP A 243 6.64 -2.12 -21.01
CA ASP A 243 5.27 -2.53 -21.32
C ASP A 243 4.57 -3.03 -20.06
N ASN A 244 5.15 -4.02 -19.37
CA ASN A 244 4.62 -4.53 -18.12
C ASN A 244 4.48 -3.43 -17.07
N ALA A 245 5.52 -2.60 -16.88
CA ALA A 245 5.56 -1.55 -15.87
C ALA A 245 4.46 -0.49 -16.09
N LYS A 246 4.08 -0.18 -17.34
CA LYS A 246 3.08 0.84 -17.65
C LYS A 246 1.69 0.28 -17.87
N THR A 247 1.55 -0.87 -18.55
CA THR A 247 0.25 -1.26 -19.12
C THR A 247 -0.47 -2.36 -18.35
N GLN A 248 0.21 -3.12 -17.50
CA GLN A 248 -0.41 -4.23 -16.76
C GLN A 248 -1.57 -3.76 -15.86
N ARG A 249 -1.39 -2.67 -15.13
CA ARG A 249 -2.42 -2.06 -14.27
C ARG A 249 -2.10 -0.58 -14.02
N PRO A 250 -2.48 0.32 -14.92
CA PRO A 250 -2.02 1.71 -14.91
C PRO A 250 -2.39 2.52 -13.66
N SER A 251 -3.43 2.10 -12.93
CA SER A 251 -3.98 2.83 -11.77
C SER A 251 -3.36 2.45 -10.43
N THR A 252 -2.20 1.79 -10.42
CA THR A 252 -1.51 1.38 -9.18
C THR A 252 -0.26 2.21 -8.95
N CYS A 253 0.05 2.48 -7.68
CA CYS A 253 1.14 3.37 -7.24
C CYS A 253 2.55 2.95 -7.67
N ASN A 254 2.75 1.67 -8.03
CA ASN A 254 4.02 1.14 -8.54
C ASN A 254 4.10 1.11 -10.08
N THR A 255 3.12 1.72 -10.76
CA THR A 255 3.13 1.87 -12.23
C THR A 255 4.23 2.83 -12.66
N LEU A 256 4.87 2.54 -13.79
CA LEU A 256 5.82 3.44 -14.42
C LEU A 256 5.12 4.75 -14.85
N GLU A 257 5.59 5.87 -14.33
CA GLU A 257 5.06 7.19 -14.68
C GLU A 257 6.05 8.00 -15.54
N THR A 258 7.35 7.80 -15.35
CA THR A 258 8.37 8.46 -16.14
C THR A 258 9.44 7.50 -16.66
N LEU A 259 9.60 7.45 -17.96
CA LEU A 259 10.66 6.73 -18.66
C LEU A 259 11.82 7.67 -18.94
N LEU A 260 12.99 7.33 -18.40
CA LEU A 260 14.25 8.01 -18.70
C LEU A 260 15.03 7.18 -19.71
N VAL A 261 15.50 7.79 -20.80
CA VAL A 261 16.26 7.10 -21.85
C VAL A 261 17.58 7.83 -22.06
N GLN A 262 18.68 7.08 -22.05
CA GLN A 262 19.98 7.68 -22.30
C GLN A 262 20.05 8.22 -23.74
N HIS A 263 20.64 9.41 -23.88
CA HIS A 263 20.69 10.15 -25.14
C HIS A 263 21.25 9.32 -26.31
N SER A 264 22.33 8.56 -26.06
CA SER A 264 23.02 7.76 -27.09
C SER A 264 22.15 6.71 -27.78
N ILE A 265 21.06 6.24 -27.14
CA ILE A 265 20.17 5.20 -27.69
C ILE A 265 18.76 5.71 -28.00
N ALA A 266 18.44 6.95 -27.65
CA ALA A 266 17.09 7.48 -27.71
C ALA A 266 16.47 7.43 -29.12
N GLU A 267 17.24 7.80 -30.16
CA GLU A 267 16.79 7.81 -31.55
C GLU A 267 16.46 6.40 -32.10
N GLU A 268 17.14 5.38 -31.60
CA GLU A 268 16.89 3.99 -31.99
C GLU A 268 15.80 3.34 -31.14
N PHE A 269 15.85 3.55 -29.82
CA PHE A 269 15.01 2.86 -28.85
C PHE A 269 13.56 3.35 -28.83
N LEU A 270 13.33 4.67 -28.83
CA LEU A 270 11.99 5.23 -28.69
C LEU A 270 11.04 4.84 -29.82
N PRO A 271 11.45 4.84 -31.12
CA PRO A 271 10.57 4.34 -32.19
C PRO A 271 10.17 2.87 -32.04
N LYS A 272 11.09 2.01 -31.57
CA LYS A 272 10.79 0.59 -31.30
C LYS A 272 9.75 0.45 -30.19
N LEU A 273 9.90 1.22 -29.10
CA LEU A 273 8.94 1.24 -28.00
C LEU A 273 7.55 1.70 -28.44
N VAL A 274 7.48 2.81 -29.22
CA VAL A 274 6.23 3.34 -29.78
C VAL A 274 5.54 2.29 -30.64
N SER A 275 6.28 1.61 -31.52
CA SER A 275 5.76 0.54 -32.37
C SER A 275 5.18 -0.62 -31.52
N HIS A 276 5.88 -1.04 -30.47
CA HIS A 276 5.44 -2.12 -29.59
C HIS A 276 4.15 -1.76 -28.80
N LEU A 277 4.07 -0.54 -28.30
CA LEU A 277 2.94 -0.06 -27.49
C LEU A 277 1.79 0.51 -28.34
N SER A 278 1.88 0.51 -29.66
CA SER A 278 0.91 1.15 -30.56
C SER A 278 -0.55 0.67 -30.35
N ALA A 279 -0.76 -0.63 -30.08
CA ALA A 279 -2.08 -1.21 -29.84
C ALA A 279 -2.64 -0.94 -28.41
N LYS A 280 -1.84 -0.38 -27.51
CA LYS A 280 -2.20 -0.19 -26.10
C LYS A 280 -2.67 1.22 -25.76
N ASN A 281 -2.75 2.10 -26.77
CA ASN A 281 -3.22 3.49 -26.61
C ASN A 281 -2.47 4.30 -25.55
N VAL A 282 -1.16 4.08 -25.40
CA VAL A 282 -0.34 4.88 -24.49
C VAL A 282 -0.21 6.29 -25.06
N LYS A 283 -0.51 7.28 -24.22
CA LYS A 283 -0.28 8.68 -24.52
C LYS A 283 1.05 9.12 -23.89
N TYR A 284 1.90 9.71 -24.70
CA TYR A 284 3.21 10.15 -24.25
C TYR A 284 3.22 11.63 -23.91
N HIS A 285 4.00 11.99 -22.91
CA HIS A 285 4.25 13.36 -22.48
C HIS A 285 5.77 13.58 -22.49
N ALA A 286 6.24 14.50 -23.31
CA ALA A 286 7.68 14.67 -23.52
C ALA A 286 8.06 16.13 -23.78
N LYS A 287 9.34 16.46 -23.62
CA LYS A 287 9.89 17.75 -24.02
C LYS A 287 11.21 17.57 -24.79
N SER A 288 11.60 18.62 -25.51
CA SER A 288 12.90 18.70 -26.20
C SER A 288 13.15 17.51 -27.16
N THR A 289 14.29 16.84 -27.03
CA THR A 289 14.71 15.71 -27.87
C THR A 289 13.68 14.57 -27.88
N ALA A 290 13.18 14.15 -26.72
CA ALA A 290 12.18 13.09 -26.63
C ALA A 290 10.91 13.43 -27.42
N LEU A 291 10.40 14.66 -27.31
CA LEU A 291 9.21 15.11 -28.03
C LEU A 291 9.38 14.99 -29.56
N ASN A 292 10.54 15.39 -30.07
CA ASN A 292 10.83 15.35 -31.51
C ASN A 292 10.89 13.91 -32.03
N ILE A 293 11.59 13.02 -31.32
CA ILE A 293 11.72 11.61 -31.69
C ILE A 293 10.35 10.93 -31.68
N LEU A 294 9.56 11.14 -30.62
CA LEU A 294 8.23 10.54 -30.49
C LEU A 294 7.25 11.03 -31.56
N LYS A 295 7.30 12.32 -31.94
CA LYS A 295 6.51 12.86 -33.05
C LYS A 295 6.88 12.20 -34.39
N GLN A 296 8.17 12.07 -34.63
CA GLN A 296 8.67 11.41 -35.85
C GLN A 296 8.29 9.93 -35.92
N ALA A 297 8.24 9.26 -34.77
CA ALA A 297 7.78 7.87 -34.65
C ALA A 297 6.24 7.71 -34.76
N GLY A 298 5.48 8.80 -34.93
CA GLY A 298 4.02 8.76 -35.07
C GLY A 298 3.29 8.52 -33.74
N ALA A 299 3.92 8.76 -32.60
CA ALA A 299 3.31 8.58 -31.30
C ALA A 299 2.22 9.63 -31.00
N ASN A 300 1.20 9.25 -30.22
CA ASN A 300 0.28 10.19 -29.58
C ASN A 300 1.03 10.92 -28.43
N VAL A 301 1.65 12.06 -28.73
CA VAL A 301 2.53 12.78 -27.80
C VAL A 301 2.14 14.24 -27.67
N CYS A 302 2.19 14.76 -26.43
CA CYS A 302 2.07 16.18 -26.12
C CYS A 302 3.29 16.67 -25.33
N GLU A 303 3.44 17.99 -25.23
CA GLU A 303 4.50 18.59 -24.44
C GLU A 303 4.21 18.46 -22.96
N VAL A 304 5.23 18.06 -22.16
CA VAL A 304 5.12 17.89 -20.72
C VAL A 304 5.55 19.16 -19.97
N THR A 305 4.82 19.50 -18.94
CA THR A 305 5.14 20.59 -18.02
C THR A 305 5.94 20.07 -16.80
N GLU A 306 6.64 20.97 -16.10
CA GLU A 306 7.36 20.64 -14.86
C GLU A 306 6.44 20.10 -13.77
N LYS A 307 5.19 20.52 -13.74
CA LYS A 307 4.18 20.03 -12.81
C LYS A 307 3.80 18.58 -13.11
N GLU A 308 3.58 18.27 -14.38
CA GLU A 308 3.19 16.92 -14.84
C GLU A 308 4.27 15.87 -14.62
N LEU A 309 5.56 16.26 -14.58
CA LEU A 309 6.65 15.35 -14.18
C LEU A 309 6.55 14.87 -12.72
N ARG A 310 5.75 15.53 -11.89
CA ARG A 310 5.52 15.18 -10.48
C ARG A 310 4.17 14.51 -10.23
N GLU A 311 3.41 14.28 -11.29
CA GLU A 311 2.07 13.71 -11.18
C GLU A 311 2.09 12.18 -11.33
N GLU A 312 1.36 11.51 -10.48
CA GLU A 312 0.96 10.12 -10.66
C GLU A 312 -0.27 10.12 -11.57
N TRP A 313 -0.09 9.73 -12.83
CA TRP A 313 -1.17 9.77 -13.83
C TRP A 313 -2.31 8.80 -13.51
N GLY A 314 -1.99 7.61 -13.04
CA GLY A 314 -2.97 6.56 -12.79
C GLY A 314 -3.70 6.06 -14.05
N SER A 315 -3.16 6.34 -15.23
CA SER A 315 -3.70 6.06 -16.56
C SER A 315 -2.60 5.61 -17.52
N LEU A 316 -2.94 5.38 -18.80
CA LEU A 316 -1.97 5.04 -19.85
C LEU A 316 -1.21 6.27 -20.38
N ASP A 317 -0.96 7.25 -19.53
CA ASP A 317 -0.11 8.40 -19.78
C ASP A 317 1.31 8.11 -19.30
N LEU A 318 2.33 8.41 -20.11
CA LEU A 318 3.75 8.12 -19.84
C LEU A 318 4.63 9.32 -20.15
N ASN A 319 5.29 9.85 -19.12
CA ASN A 319 6.35 10.84 -19.32
C ASN A 319 7.57 10.19 -19.94
N VAL A 320 8.20 10.84 -20.92
CA VAL A 320 9.47 10.40 -21.55
C VAL A 320 10.46 11.53 -21.54
N VAL A 321 11.61 11.28 -20.93
CA VAL A 321 12.70 12.24 -20.82
C VAL A 321 14.00 11.61 -21.31
N VAL A 322 14.70 12.29 -22.22
CA VAL A 322 16.03 11.90 -22.64
C VAL A 322 17.04 12.56 -21.70
N VAL A 323 17.92 11.74 -21.15
CA VAL A 323 18.97 12.15 -20.19
C VAL A 323 20.35 11.80 -20.72
N GLU A 324 21.35 12.56 -20.34
CA GLU A 324 22.71 12.39 -20.87
C GLU A 324 23.35 11.08 -20.36
N ASP A 325 23.24 10.84 -19.08
CA ASP A 325 23.89 9.71 -18.41
C ASP A 325 23.13 9.30 -17.12
N ILE A 326 23.70 8.36 -16.37
CA ILE A 326 23.16 7.88 -15.10
C ILE A 326 23.06 9.00 -14.03
N HIS A 327 23.98 9.99 -14.05
CA HIS A 327 23.94 11.08 -13.08
C HIS A 327 22.74 11.98 -13.32
N ALA A 328 22.47 12.30 -14.59
CA ALA A 328 21.28 13.06 -14.97
C ALA A 328 19.98 12.28 -14.67
N ALA A 329 19.99 10.94 -14.86
CA ALA A 329 18.85 10.10 -14.51
C ALA A 329 18.58 10.11 -13.00
N ILE A 330 19.61 9.92 -12.17
CA ILE A 330 19.50 9.94 -10.69
C ILE A 330 19.05 11.32 -10.20
N GLU A 331 19.57 12.40 -10.77
CA GLU A 331 19.15 13.75 -10.41
C GLU A 331 17.68 14.01 -10.77
N HIS A 332 17.22 13.53 -11.93
CA HIS A 332 15.82 13.60 -12.32
C HIS A 332 14.93 12.85 -11.32
N ILE A 333 15.29 11.61 -10.96
CA ILE A 333 14.57 10.80 -9.95
C ILE A 333 14.53 11.54 -8.60
N ARG A 334 15.65 12.13 -8.18
CA ARG A 334 15.74 12.89 -6.93
C ARG A 334 14.81 14.10 -6.92
N GLN A 335 14.66 14.76 -8.07
CA GLN A 335 13.87 15.99 -8.21
C GLN A 335 12.36 15.70 -8.32
N TYR A 336 11.95 14.64 -9.03
CA TYR A 336 10.56 14.40 -9.42
C TYR A 336 9.95 13.16 -8.77
N GLY A 337 10.75 12.19 -8.33
CA GLY A 337 10.30 10.95 -7.74
C GLY A 337 9.68 11.11 -6.35
N THR A 338 8.87 10.14 -5.96
CA THR A 338 8.21 10.05 -4.67
C THR A 338 8.86 9.04 -3.72
N GLN A 339 10.05 8.56 -4.04
CA GLN A 339 10.79 7.54 -3.28
C GLN A 339 10.04 6.19 -3.20
N HIS A 340 9.21 5.88 -4.21
CA HIS A 340 8.42 4.66 -4.23
C HIS A 340 9.18 3.50 -4.87
N SER A 341 9.27 3.46 -6.19
CA SER A 341 9.87 2.35 -6.94
C SER A 341 10.62 2.86 -8.15
N GLU A 342 11.92 2.56 -8.22
CA GLU A 342 12.80 3.07 -9.24
C GLU A 342 13.57 1.92 -9.90
N SER A 343 13.73 1.93 -11.22
CA SER A 343 14.37 0.85 -11.97
C SER A 343 15.45 1.37 -12.91
N ILE A 344 16.53 0.63 -13.04
CA ILE A 344 17.53 0.76 -14.11
C ILE A 344 17.54 -0.49 -14.98
N LEU A 345 17.57 -0.31 -16.29
CA LEU A 345 17.80 -1.37 -17.26
C LEU A 345 19.19 -1.19 -17.87
N THR A 346 20.10 -2.13 -17.60
CA THR A 346 21.51 -2.04 -17.96
C THR A 346 22.18 -3.42 -17.98
N SER A 347 23.22 -3.58 -18.78
CA SER A 347 24.12 -4.74 -18.70
C SER A 347 25.38 -4.43 -17.87
N SER A 348 25.59 -3.18 -17.48
CA SER A 348 26.75 -2.74 -16.69
C SER A 348 26.51 -2.97 -15.19
N GLN A 349 27.26 -3.90 -14.60
CA GLN A 349 27.21 -4.16 -13.15
C GLN A 349 27.64 -2.92 -12.33
N ASN A 350 28.56 -2.12 -12.85
CA ASN A 350 29.03 -0.91 -12.16
C ASN A 350 27.93 0.14 -12.08
N LEU A 351 27.22 0.40 -13.20
CA LEU A 351 26.10 1.35 -13.23
C LEU A 351 24.91 0.86 -12.43
N ALA A 352 24.60 -0.45 -12.46
CA ALA A 352 23.59 -1.05 -11.61
C ALA A 352 23.89 -0.82 -10.13
N ARG A 353 25.13 -1.04 -9.69
CA ARG A 353 25.55 -0.81 -8.30
C ARG A 353 25.54 0.67 -7.93
N GLN A 354 25.96 1.55 -8.83
CA GLN A 354 25.88 2.99 -8.64
C GLN A 354 24.44 3.45 -8.45
N PHE A 355 23.52 2.98 -9.29
CA PHE A 355 22.10 3.29 -9.21
C PHE A 355 21.50 2.83 -7.86
N ILE A 356 21.76 1.57 -7.46
CA ILE A 356 21.30 1.02 -6.16
C ILE A 356 21.78 1.89 -4.99
N ASN A 357 23.04 2.33 -5.02
CA ASN A 357 23.63 3.06 -3.90
C ASN A 357 23.18 4.53 -3.83
N GLN A 358 22.82 5.14 -4.95
CA GLN A 358 22.53 6.57 -5.03
C GLN A 358 21.04 6.90 -5.10
N VAL A 359 20.20 5.95 -5.50
CA VAL A 359 18.75 6.14 -5.55
C VAL A 359 18.12 5.76 -4.21
N ASP A 360 17.53 6.76 -3.54
CA ASP A 360 16.86 6.58 -2.25
C ASP A 360 15.36 6.37 -2.46
N ALA A 361 14.96 5.12 -2.72
CA ALA A 361 13.57 4.72 -2.89
C ALA A 361 13.22 3.51 -2.00
N ALA A 362 11.93 3.24 -1.82
CA ALA A 362 11.43 2.09 -1.05
C ALA A 362 11.80 0.77 -1.74
N ALA A 363 11.80 0.75 -3.08
CA ALA A 363 12.27 -0.38 -3.88
C ALA A 363 13.11 0.11 -5.06
N VAL A 364 14.30 -0.49 -5.23
CA VAL A 364 15.23 -0.18 -6.33
C VAL A 364 15.47 -1.46 -7.12
N TYR A 365 15.23 -1.40 -8.42
CA TYR A 365 15.29 -2.55 -9.32
C TYR A 365 16.43 -2.44 -10.31
N VAL A 366 17.01 -3.57 -10.65
CA VAL A 366 17.91 -3.75 -11.78
C VAL A 366 17.28 -4.77 -12.72
N ASN A 367 17.04 -4.38 -13.97
CA ASN A 367 16.47 -5.23 -15.02
C ASN A 367 15.13 -5.88 -14.65
N ALA A 368 14.28 -5.16 -13.93
CA ALA A 368 12.96 -5.63 -13.52
C ALA A 368 11.93 -4.49 -13.51
N SER A 369 10.67 -4.88 -13.62
CA SER A 369 9.52 -3.98 -13.60
C SER A 369 9.25 -3.45 -12.19
N THR A 370 8.89 -2.17 -12.08
CA THR A 370 8.45 -1.54 -10.82
C THR A 370 7.17 -2.17 -10.26
N ARG A 371 6.40 -2.90 -11.10
CA ARG A 371 5.18 -3.61 -10.71
C ARG A 371 5.39 -4.69 -9.64
N PHE A 372 6.61 -5.12 -9.41
CA PHE A 372 6.93 -6.05 -8.33
C PHE A 372 6.85 -5.46 -6.92
N THR A 373 6.73 -4.14 -6.74
CA THR A 373 6.55 -3.53 -5.41
C THR A 373 5.15 -3.81 -4.86
N ASP A 374 4.95 -5.02 -4.40
CA ASP A 374 3.68 -5.57 -3.94
C ASP A 374 3.96 -6.64 -2.87
N GLY A 375 3.16 -6.67 -1.80
CA GLY A 375 3.38 -7.59 -0.68
C GLY A 375 3.29 -9.06 -1.07
N GLY A 376 2.41 -9.42 -2.01
CA GLY A 376 2.33 -10.78 -2.55
C GLY A 376 3.56 -11.14 -3.35
N GLN A 377 4.03 -10.22 -4.22
CA GLN A 377 5.21 -10.43 -5.06
C GLN A 377 6.52 -10.47 -4.25
N PHE A 378 6.59 -9.74 -3.14
CA PHE A 378 7.74 -9.74 -2.23
C PHE A 378 7.73 -10.93 -1.24
N GLY A 379 6.77 -11.84 -1.36
CA GLY A 379 6.67 -13.00 -0.49
C GLY A 379 6.16 -12.68 0.93
N LEU A 380 5.62 -11.48 1.15
CA LEU A 380 4.99 -11.09 2.41
C LEU A 380 3.57 -11.63 2.56
N GLY A 381 3.02 -12.20 1.48
CA GLY A 381 1.70 -12.79 1.39
C GLY A 381 0.56 -11.78 1.29
N ALA A 382 0.60 -10.70 2.04
CA ALA A 382 -0.39 -9.63 2.02
C ALA A 382 0.25 -8.30 2.41
N GLU A 383 -0.43 -7.18 2.10
CA GLU A 383 0.00 -5.84 2.51
C GLU A 383 -1.16 -4.97 2.95
N VAL A 384 -0.94 -4.14 3.96
CA VAL A 384 -1.90 -3.12 4.38
C VAL A 384 -1.71 -1.81 3.61
N ALA A 385 -0.49 -1.49 3.21
CA ALA A 385 -0.10 -0.30 2.45
C ALA A 385 1.30 -0.47 1.88
N VAL A 386 1.72 0.44 0.97
CA VAL A 386 3.11 0.63 0.58
C VAL A 386 3.59 1.97 1.16
N SER A 387 4.61 1.94 2.00
CA SER A 387 5.17 3.14 2.62
C SER A 387 6.39 3.64 1.86
N THR A 388 6.47 4.95 1.64
CA THR A 388 7.65 5.60 1.06
C THR A 388 8.52 6.29 2.10
N GLN A 389 8.06 6.37 3.36
CA GLN A 389 8.80 6.97 4.46
C GLN A 389 9.89 6.03 5.01
N LYS A 390 10.85 6.60 5.75
CA LYS A 390 11.97 5.83 6.32
C LYS A 390 11.66 5.24 7.70
N LEU A 391 10.83 5.92 8.49
CA LEU A 391 10.54 5.51 9.86
C LEU A 391 9.36 4.57 9.94
N HIS A 392 9.47 3.61 10.82
CA HIS A 392 8.69 2.43 11.13
C HIS A 392 8.76 1.38 10.03
N ALA A 393 8.19 1.63 8.85
CA ALA A 393 8.20 0.67 7.73
C ALA A 393 8.43 1.40 6.40
N ARG A 394 9.09 0.74 5.45
CA ARG A 394 9.35 1.25 4.10
C ARG A 394 9.10 0.15 3.06
N GLY A 395 8.46 0.49 1.95
CA GLY A 395 8.00 -0.48 0.96
C GLY A 395 6.67 -1.15 1.33
N PRO A 396 6.36 -2.32 0.75
CA PRO A 396 5.14 -3.07 1.09
C PRO A 396 5.09 -3.44 2.56
N MET A 397 3.99 -3.12 3.22
CA MET A 397 3.77 -3.34 4.65
C MET A 397 2.96 -4.62 4.89
N GLY A 398 3.65 -5.75 5.06
CA GLY A 398 3.06 -7.01 5.49
C GLY A 398 2.78 -7.05 7.01
N LEU A 399 2.54 -8.27 7.54
CA LEU A 399 2.20 -8.47 8.95
C LEU A 399 3.25 -7.93 9.92
N GLU A 400 4.55 -8.07 9.63
CA GLU A 400 5.62 -7.57 10.50
C GLU A 400 5.58 -6.05 10.67
N ALA A 401 5.14 -5.30 9.64
CA ALA A 401 5.00 -3.86 9.70
C ALA A 401 3.84 -3.38 10.59
N LEU A 402 2.91 -4.27 10.96
CA LEU A 402 1.84 -4.03 11.93
C LEU A 402 2.26 -4.40 13.37
N THR A 403 3.55 -4.58 13.60
CA THR A 403 4.12 -4.88 14.91
C THR A 403 5.21 -3.89 15.28
N SER A 404 5.47 -3.77 16.57
CA SER A 404 6.65 -3.15 17.15
C SER A 404 7.44 -4.21 17.91
N TYR A 405 8.22 -3.80 18.90
CA TYR A 405 8.90 -4.72 19.80
C TYR A 405 8.97 -4.14 21.21
N LYS A 406 9.19 -5.03 22.18
CA LYS A 406 9.58 -4.66 23.54
C LYS A 406 10.88 -5.38 23.91
N TRP A 407 11.63 -4.79 24.82
CA TRP A 407 12.76 -5.44 25.46
C TRP A 407 12.26 -6.32 26.60
N VAL A 408 12.61 -7.59 26.58
CA VAL A 408 12.47 -8.53 27.69
C VAL A 408 13.83 -8.69 28.32
N CYS A 409 13.93 -8.42 29.62
CA CYS A 409 15.19 -8.47 30.36
C CYS A 409 15.00 -9.41 31.56
N GLU A 410 15.81 -10.46 31.60
CA GLU A 410 15.79 -11.47 32.65
C GLU A 410 17.11 -11.49 33.41
N GLY A 411 17.03 -11.44 34.72
CA GLY A 411 18.22 -11.48 35.59
C GLY A 411 17.93 -12.20 36.90
N GLU A 412 18.99 -12.59 37.62
CA GLU A 412 18.93 -13.23 38.94
C GLU A 412 19.18 -12.13 40.01
N TYR A 413 18.25 -11.19 40.18
CA TYR A 413 18.39 -10.00 41.02
C TYR A 413 19.59 -9.13 40.62
N THR A 414 19.94 -9.14 39.32
CA THR A 414 21.06 -8.41 38.73
C THR A 414 20.90 -6.91 38.93
N ILE A 415 21.94 -6.26 39.52
CA ILE A 415 21.97 -4.81 39.75
C ILE A 415 22.95 -4.11 38.80
N ARG A 416 22.65 -2.88 38.45
CA ARG A 416 23.60 -2.02 37.73
C ARG A 416 24.68 -1.55 38.70
N LYS A 417 25.93 -1.84 38.37
CA LYS A 417 27.14 -1.36 39.12
C LYS A 417 27.50 0.05 38.68
#